data_d68af1927e1825454ed1e3b0fb991cc1
#
_entry.id   d68af1927e1825454ed1e3b0fb991cc1
#
_cell.length_a   1.000
_cell.length_b   1.000
_cell.length_c   1.000
_cell.angle_alpha   90.00
_cell.angle_beta   90.00
_cell.angle_gamma   90.00
#
_symmetry.space_group_name_H-M   'P 1'
#
loop_
_entity.id
_entity.type
_entity.pdbx_description
1 polymer ?
#
loop_
_entity_poly.entity_id
_entity_poly.type
_entity_poly.pdbx_seq_one_letter_code
_entity_poly.pdbx_strand_id
1 'polypeptide(L)'
;MDQLVGLDGVRADLAVLRTPDGHGRVELTRFHRPAAVRAEPQDAPANALGIRRIMFTVDDVDDVVARLRRHGGELVGEIVQYEDSYRLCFLRSPEGFIVGLAQPLS
;
A
#
# COMPACT_ATOMS: atom_id res chain seq x y z
N MET A 1 -17.34 -16.42 1.41
CA MET A 1 -16.78 -15.16 1.94
C MET A 1 -17.57 -14.61 3.12
N ASP A 2 -18.92 -14.69 3.09
CA ASP A 2 -19.78 -14.11 4.14
C ASP A 2 -19.39 -14.56 5.55
N GLN A 3 -19.20 -15.86 5.74
CA GLN A 3 -18.87 -16.42 7.06
C GLN A 3 -17.49 -15.99 7.54
N LEU A 4 -16.54 -15.83 6.63
CA LEU A 4 -15.18 -15.45 6.97
C LEU A 4 -15.09 -14.00 7.45
N VAL A 5 -15.87 -13.11 6.87
CA VAL A 5 -15.78 -11.68 7.16
C VAL A 5 -16.90 -11.18 8.07
N GLY A 6 -17.84 -12.08 8.45
CA GLY A 6 -18.95 -11.71 9.35
C GLY A 6 -19.95 -10.74 8.74
N LEU A 7 -20.07 -10.72 7.43
CA LEU A 7 -21.01 -9.86 6.71
C LEU A 7 -21.94 -10.73 5.86
N ASP A 8 -23.17 -10.25 5.65
CA ASP A 8 -24.18 -10.96 4.87
C ASP A 8 -24.20 -10.50 3.42
N GLY A 9 -24.42 -11.45 2.50
CA GLY A 9 -24.61 -11.13 1.10
C GLY A 9 -23.42 -10.53 0.42
N VAL A 10 -22.21 -11.01 0.75
CA VAL A 10 -20.96 -10.42 0.25
C VAL A 10 -20.82 -10.66 -1.25
N ARG A 11 -20.53 -9.56 -1.96
CA ARG A 11 -20.08 -9.60 -3.34
C ARG A 11 -18.80 -8.75 -3.43
N ALA A 12 -17.72 -9.39 -3.83
CA ALA A 12 -16.41 -8.75 -3.85
C ALA A 12 -15.57 -9.26 -5.01
N ASP A 13 -14.68 -8.40 -5.49
CA ASP A 13 -13.63 -8.80 -6.41
C ASP A 13 -12.36 -9.05 -5.61
N LEU A 14 -11.64 -10.09 -5.98
CA LEU A 14 -10.37 -10.45 -5.35
C LEU A 14 -9.28 -10.46 -6.40
N ALA A 15 -8.13 -9.93 -6.04
CA ALA A 15 -6.92 -10.03 -6.86
C ALA A 15 -5.77 -10.45 -5.96
N VAL A 16 -5.05 -11.48 -6.37
CA VAL A 16 -3.84 -11.91 -5.68
C VAL A 16 -2.65 -11.46 -6.51
N LEU A 17 -1.83 -10.61 -5.93
CA LEU A 17 -0.63 -10.08 -6.56
C LEU A 17 0.59 -10.77 -5.98
N ARG A 18 1.59 -10.94 -6.82
CA ARG A 18 2.83 -11.59 -6.44
C ARG A 18 3.99 -10.66 -6.72
N THR A 19 4.96 -10.58 -5.80
CA THR A 19 6.18 -9.84 -6.08
C THR A 19 6.99 -10.56 -7.19
N PRO A 20 7.80 -9.80 -7.98
CA PRO A 20 8.55 -10.41 -9.08
C PRO A 20 9.48 -11.55 -8.63
N ASP A 21 10.03 -11.48 -7.41
CA ASP A 21 10.89 -12.53 -6.86
C ASP A 21 10.11 -13.76 -6.37
N GLY A 22 8.78 -13.68 -6.33
CA GLY A 22 7.92 -14.78 -5.91
C GLY A 22 7.83 -14.97 -4.40
N HIS A 23 8.48 -14.15 -3.60
CA HIS A 23 8.51 -14.31 -2.15
C HIS A 23 7.33 -13.67 -1.43
N GLY A 24 6.70 -12.68 -2.03
CA GLY A 24 5.59 -11.97 -1.41
C GLY A 24 4.29 -12.10 -2.18
N ARG A 25 3.18 -12.19 -1.45
CA ARG A 25 1.84 -12.16 -2.01
C ARG A 25 1.00 -11.13 -1.28
N VAL A 26 0.17 -10.43 -2.04
CA VAL A 26 -0.81 -9.49 -1.48
C VAL A 26 -2.15 -9.81 -2.09
N GLU A 27 -3.16 -9.98 -1.24
CA GLU A 27 -4.53 -10.11 -1.68
C GLU A 27 -5.23 -8.77 -1.56
N LEU A 28 -5.81 -8.31 -2.66
CA LEU A 28 -6.63 -7.11 -2.68
C LEU A 28 -8.08 -7.51 -2.80
N THR A 29 -8.93 -6.92 -1.97
CA THR A 29 -10.36 -7.18 -1.96
C THR A 29 -11.11 -5.88 -2.17
N ARG A 30 -12.00 -5.86 -3.16
CA ARG A 30 -12.90 -4.74 -3.39
C ARG A 30 -14.32 -5.19 -3.13
N PHE A 31 -14.95 -4.63 -2.09
CA PHE A 31 -16.33 -4.96 -1.74
C PHE A 31 -17.31 -4.17 -2.60
N HIS A 32 -18.23 -4.87 -3.24
CA HIS A 32 -19.37 -4.26 -3.92
C HIS A 32 -20.59 -4.32 -3.05
N ARG A 33 -20.74 -5.39 -2.25
CA ARG A 33 -21.84 -5.61 -1.33
C ARG A 33 -21.33 -6.36 -0.09
N PRO A 34 -21.57 -5.86 1.14
CA PRO A 34 -22.00 -4.50 1.42
C PRO A 34 -21.03 -3.46 0.84
N ALA A 35 -21.51 -2.24 0.64
CA ALA A 35 -20.68 -1.17 0.10
C ALA A 35 -19.45 -0.95 0.98
N ALA A 36 -18.32 -0.64 0.37
CA ALA A 36 -17.09 -0.37 1.10
C ALA A 36 -17.28 0.83 2.04
N VAL A 37 -16.73 0.71 3.25
CA VAL A 37 -16.76 1.77 4.24
C VAL A 37 -15.39 2.45 4.24
N ARG A 38 -15.38 3.76 4.05
CA ARG A 38 -14.11 4.51 4.07
C ARG A 38 -13.63 4.69 5.50
N ALA A 39 -12.34 4.46 5.71
CA ALA A 39 -11.71 4.76 6.99
C ALA A 39 -11.69 6.28 7.21
N GLU A 40 -11.89 6.71 8.45
CA GLU A 40 -11.82 8.12 8.80
C GLU A 40 -10.83 8.36 9.94
N PRO A 41 -9.97 9.37 9.76
CA PRO A 41 -9.78 10.16 8.54
C PRO A 41 -9.07 9.35 7.46
N GLN A 42 -9.42 9.57 6.20
CA GLN A 42 -8.82 8.85 5.08
C GLN A 42 -7.33 9.15 4.94
N ASP A 43 -6.92 10.35 5.34
CA ASP A 43 -5.53 10.81 5.31
C ASP A 43 -4.88 10.75 6.69
N ALA A 44 -5.23 9.75 7.49
CA ALA A 44 -4.69 9.60 8.84
C ALA A 44 -3.16 9.69 8.85
N PRO A 45 -2.58 10.35 9.87
CA PRO A 45 -1.12 10.45 9.95
C PRO A 45 -0.49 9.08 10.18
N ALA A 46 0.80 8.98 9.89
CA ALA A 46 1.53 7.72 9.95
C ALA A 46 1.51 7.07 11.34
N ASN A 47 1.30 7.85 12.39
CA ASN A 47 1.24 7.36 13.77
C ASN A 47 -0.17 7.00 14.25
N ALA A 48 -1.18 7.04 13.37
CA ALA A 48 -2.51 6.57 13.74
C ALA A 48 -2.49 5.06 13.97
N LEU A 49 -3.28 4.61 14.93
CA LEU A 49 -3.38 3.17 15.23
C LEU A 49 -4.01 2.41 14.07
N GLY A 50 -3.67 1.14 13.98
CA GLY A 50 -4.11 0.24 12.92
C GLY A 50 -2.99 -0.08 11.95
N ILE A 51 -3.28 -0.93 10.98
CA ILE A 51 -2.32 -1.23 9.90
C ILE A 51 -2.40 -0.09 8.91
N ARG A 52 -1.37 0.76 8.86
CA ARG A 52 -1.38 1.99 8.07
C ARG A 52 -0.47 1.95 6.86
N ARG A 53 0.49 1.04 6.83
CA ARG A 53 1.43 0.98 5.72
C ARG A 53 1.89 -0.43 5.43
N ILE A 54 2.22 -0.65 4.17
CA ILE A 54 2.85 -1.87 3.68
C ILE A 54 4.15 -1.43 3.01
N MET A 55 5.27 -2.10 3.33
CA MET A 55 6.57 -1.75 2.77
C MET A 55 7.03 -2.79 1.77
N PHE A 56 7.57 -2.32 0.65
CA PHE A 56 8.15 -3.16 -0.37
C PHE A 56 9.60 -2.78 -0.61
N THR A 57 10.43 -3.79 -0.83
CA THR A 57 11.79 -3.59 -1.33
C THR A 57 11.73 -3.49 -2.84
N VAL A 58 12.38 -2.47 -3.42
CA VAL A 58 12.40 -2.22 -4.86
C VAL A 58 13.82 -2.00 -5.35
N ASP A 59 14.02 -2.17 -6.65
CA ASP A 59 15.35 -1.97 -7.26
C ASP A 59 15.64 -0.51 -7.57
N ASP A 60 14.62 0.26 -7.90
CA ASP A 60 14.75 1.67 -8.28
C ASP A 60 13.59 2.45 -7.72
N VAL A 61 13.83 3.14 -6.60
CA VAL A 61 12.78 3.86 -5.90
C VAL A 61 12.25 5.03 -6.74
N ASP A 62 13.11 5.72 -7.49
CA ASP A 62 12.67 6.85 -8.30
C ASP A 62 11.70 6.42 -9.39
N ASP A 63 11.99 5.30 -10.04
CA ASP A 63 11.12 4.74 -11.09
C ASP A 63 9.76 4.34 -10.51
N VAL A 64 9.76 3.64 -9.38
CA VAL A 64 8.52 3.19 -8.75
C VAL A 64 7.69 4.37 -8.28
N VAL A 65 8.32 5.38 -7.68
CA VAL A 65 7.63 6.62 -7.29
C VAL A 65 6.96 7.27 -8.49
N ALA A 66 7.67 7.41 -9.61
CA ALA A 66 7.11 8.02 -10.81
C ALA A 66 5.89 7.24 -11.31
N ARG A 67 5.96 5.91 -11.29
CA ARG A 67 4.84 5.07 -11.72
C ARG A 67 3.65 5.18 -10.78
N LEU A 68 3.88 5.16 -9.48
CA LEU A 68 2.81 5.26 -8.49
C LEU A 68 2.13 6.63 -8.51
N ARG A 69 2.90 7.69 -8.75
CA ARG A 69 2.31 9.03 -8.86
C ARG A 69 1.36 9.13 -10.05
N ARG A 70 1.64 8.44 -11.14
CA ARG A 70 0.71 8.38 -12.29
C ARG A 70 -0.60 7.69 -11.95
N HIS A 71 -0.61 6.86 -10.91
CA HIS A 71 -1.81 6.16 -10.43
C HIS A 71 -2.43 6.81 -9.20
N GLY A 72 -2.06 8.05 -8.89
CA GLY A 72 -2.68 8.80 -7.80
C GLY A 72 -1.95 8.73 -6.47
N GLY A 73 -0.78 8.09 -6.40
CA GLY A 73 0.06 8.11 -5.19
C GLY A 73 0.68 9.48 -4.98
N GLU A 74 0.79 9.89 -3.71
CA GLU A 74 1.40 11.16 -3.34
C GLU A 74 2.48 10.92 -2.30
N LEU A 75 3.65 11.55 -2.50
CA LEU A 75 4.73 11.44 -1.52
C LEU A 75 4.32 12.04 -0.18
N VAL A 76 4.60 11.29 0.89
CA VAL A 76 4.48 11.76 2.27
C VAL A 76 5.90 12.14 2.70
N GLY A 77 6.22 13.42 2.63
CA GLY A 77 7.59 13.87 2.85
C GLY A 77 8.47 13.66 1.63
N GLU A 78 9.73 13.35 1.84
CA GLU A 78 10.75 13.27 0.81
C GLU A 78 11.30 11.85 0.67
N ILE A 79 11.99 11.59 -0.46
CA ILE A 79 12.82 10.40 -0.59
C ILE A 79 14.08 10.66 0.22
N VAL A 80 14.35 9.81 1.22
CA VAL A 80 15.44 9.98 2.16
C VAL A 80 16.45 8.86 2.01
N GLN A 81 17.73 9.19 2.02
CA GLN A 81 18.77 8.20 2.10
C GLN A 81 19.13 7.94 3.56
N TYR A 82 19.01 6.70 3.99
CA TYR A 82 19.39 6.29 5.33
C TYR A 82 20.81 5.71 5.28
N GLU A 83 21.78 6.51 5.74
CA GLU A 83 23.20 6.14 5.69
C GLU A 83 23.60 5.71 4.28
N ASP A 84 24.40 4.64 4.17
CA ASP A 84 24.76 4.03 2.89
C ASP A 84 23.94 2.77 2.60
N SER A 85 22.86 2.56 3.34
CA SER A 85 22.11 1.31 3.33
C SER A 85 20.92 1.32 2.40
N TYR A 86 20.08 2.38 2.50
CA TYR A 86 18.80 2.41 1.78
C TYR A 86 18.42 3.81 1.34
N ARG A 87 17.66 3.87 0.26
CA ARG A 87 16.82 5.03 -0.05
C ARG A 87 15.38 4.64 0.24
N LEU A 88 14.70 5.47 1.02
CA LEU A 88 13.37 5.18 1.56
C LEU A 88 12.40 6.30 1.24
N CYS A 89 11.15 5.95 0.99
CA CYS A 89 10.08 6.93 0.92
C CYS A 89 8.74 6.29 1.25
N PHE A 90 7.77 7.14 1.55
CA PHE A 90 6.38 6.74 1.76
C PHE A 90 5.50 7.49 0.78
N LEU A 91 4.52 6.78 0.20
CA LEU A 91 3.49 7.40 -0.63
C LEU A 91 2.13 7.07 -0.03
N ARG A 92 1.24 8.04 -0.05
CA ARG A 92 -0.15 7.81 0.32
C ARG A 92 -0.92 7.36 -0.91
N SER A 93 -1.64 6.25 -0.79
CA SER A 93 -2.49 5.76 -1.87
C SER A 93 -3.77 6.57 -1.96
N PRO A 94 -4.50 6.49 -3.08
CA PRO A 94 -5.82 7.13 -3.20
C PRO A 94 -6.81 6.67 -2.12
N GLU A 95 -6.65 5.45 -1.63
CA GLU A 95 -7.52 4.91 -0.56
C GLU A 95 -7.09 5.34 0.83
N GLY A 96 -5.94 6.01 0.97
CA GLY A 96 -5.47 6.57 2.23
C GLY A 96 -4.38 5.80 2.95
N PHE A 97 -4.19 4.52 2.67
CA PHE A 97 -3.08 3.77 3.28
C PHE A 97 -1.74 4.17 2.66
N ILE A 98 -0.68 3.90 3.40
CA ILE A 98 0.68 4.31 3.00
C ILE A 98 1.42 3.11 2.42
N VAL A 99 2.10 3.33 1.29
CA VAL A 99 3.03 2.37 0.71
C VAL A 99 4.44 2.86 0.99
N GLY A 100 5.24 2.03 1.65
CA GLY A 100 6.65 2.29 1.85
C GLY A 100 7.49 1.59 0.79
N LEU A 101 8.52 2.28 0.31
CA LEU A 101 9.46 1.74 -0.67
C LEU A 101 10.87 1.83 -0.10
N ALA A 102 11.61 0.75 -0.20
CA ALA A 102 13.00 0.69 0.25
C ALA A 102 13.87 0.16 -0.88
N GLN A 103 14.85 0.96 -1.29
CA GLN A 103 15.85 0.55 -2.28
C GLN A 103 17.17 0.30 -1.57
N PRO A 104 17.66 -0.95 -1.54
CA PRO A 104 18.99 -1.22 -1.01
C PRO A 104 20.06 -0.56 -1.87
N LEU A 105 21.09 0.01 -1.24
CA LEU A 105 22.18 0.69 -1.95
C LEU A 105 23.38 -0.21 -2.23
N SER A 106 23.36 -1.41 -1.70
CA SER A 106 24.46 -2.34 -1.96
C SER A 106 24.04 -3.79 -1.90
#